data_61e37f907dab5e149482c45e940dc8dc
#
_entry.id   61e37f907dab5e149482c45e940dc8dc
#
_cell.length_a   1.000
_cell.length_b   1.000
_cell.length_c   1.000
_cell.angle_alpha   90.00
_cell.angle_beta   90.00
_cell.angle_gamma   90.00
#
_symmetry.space_group_name_H-M   'P 1'
#
loop_
_entity.id
_entity.type
_entity.pdbx_description
1 polymer ?
#
loop_
_entity_poly.entity_id
_entity_poly.type
_entity_poly.pdbx_seq_one_letter_code
_entity_poly.pdbx_strand_id
1 'polypeptide(L)'
;MIHTKTFACGLQFAFRRSRSQVAYSALAIKSGTRNEPEAFSGIAHMTEHMLFKGTARRTPQQISNRLEMLGGELNAYTAKEETVLYSTVLREDTAKAVDLLFELAFTSTYPQKELDKERCVVIDEINMYKDSPSECIFEEFERMLFEPSPLARPILGTTKSLKKIDSAALQSYVRENFRPENMCIAIVGNLTPQRAEKIALQAVAKYIPADYQPAPAAARPEAASLATSPRFQKEVAKKNHQINCIIGTTAFSYYDPRRMDLILLANLLGGPGANSRLNQRLREKNALVYAIDASFTQFADAGSFLIYFGCEKPNVERCITLVHEEVARLREKPLTESALRAAKKQLLGQLAVSSDNGEAQALAMAKSMLVFGEVMPDEEVRRRIEAITPESLQKVAQDVLAEERLSTLIFK
;
A
#
# COMPACT_ATOMS: atom_id res chain seq x y z
N MET A 1 6.99 16.83 -16.07
CA MET A 1 6.53 15.94 -17.17
C MET A 1 6.96 14.52 -16.82
N ILE A 2 6.06 13.58 -16.88
CA ILE A 2 6.29 12.14 -16.63
C ILE A 2 6.49 11.47 -18.00
N HIS A 3 7.50 10.60 -18.09
CA HIS A 3 7.76 9.82 -19.28
C HIS A 3 7.49 8.34 -18.97
N THR A 4 6.62 7.70 -19.74
CA THR A 4 6.22 6.31 -19.54
C THR A 4 6.45 5.49 -20.82
N LYS A 5 6.74 4.20 -20.67
CA LYS A 5 6.93 3.25 -21.78
C LYS A 5 6.63 1.83 -21.31
N THR A 6 6.19 0.98 -22.22
CA THR A 6 6.18 -0.48 -22.04
C THR A 6 7.23 -1.08 -22.96
N PHE A 7 8.15 -1.88 -22.41
CA PHE A 7 9.18 -2.58 -23.19
C PHE A 7 8.60 -3.82 -23.89
N ALA A 8 9.33 -4.36 -24.87
CA ALA A 8 8.89 -5.52 -25.64
C ALA A 8 8.58 -6.75 -24.77
N CYS A 9 9.28 -6.92 -23.65
CA CYS A 9 9.03 -7.97 -22.65
C CYS A 9 7.80 -7.72 -21.75
N GLY A 10 7.03 -6.66 -21.98
CA GLY A 10 5.87 -6.30 -21.19
C GLY A 10 6.18 -5.46 -19.94
N LEU A 11 7.44 -5.34 -19.50
CA LEU A 11 7.82 -4.55 -18.34
C LEU A 11 7.52 -3.06 -18.57
N GLN A 12 6.86 -2.43 -17.60
CA GLN A 12 6.49 -1.03 -17.65
C GLN A 12 7.61 -0.16 -17.08
N PHE A 13 7.75 1.03 -17.61
CA PHE A 13 8.73 2.03 -17.21
C PHE A 13 8.06 3.37 -16.97
N ALA A 14 8.43 4.05 -15.88
CA ALA A 14 8.03 5.42 -15.61
C ALA A 14 9.24 6.25 -15.14
N PHE A 15 9.33 7.49 -15.60
CA PHE A 15 10.38 8.41 -15.19
C PHE A 15 9.83 9.81 -14.94
N ARG A 16 10.27 10.42 -13.84
CA ARG A 16 10.03 11.85 -13.52
C ARG A 16 11.36 12.54 -13.25
N ARG A 17 11.60 13.63 -13.96
CA ARG A 17 12.79 14.44 -13.72
C ARG A 17 12.67 15.22 -12.42
N SER A 18 13.69 15.12 -11.58
CA SER A 18 13.90 15.92 -10.38
C SER A 18 15.14 16.82 -10.55
N ARG A 19 15.30 17.81 -9.71
CA ARG A 19 16.52 18.63 -9.62
C ARG A 19 17.46 18.15 -8.52
N SER A 20 17.04 17.17 -7.74
CA SER A 20 17.82 16.59 -6.64
C SER A 20 19.10 15.92 -7.15
N GLN A 21 20.15 15.92 -6.33
CA GLN A 21 21.34 15.08 -6.57
C GLN A 21 21.07 13.61 -6.25
N VAL A 22 19.98 13.31 -5.55
CA VAL A 22 19.54 11.97 -5.19
C VAL A 22 18.60 11.44 -6.27
N ALA A 23 18.74 10.17 -6.59
CA ALA A 23 17.84 9.42 -7.45
C ALA A 23 17.16 8.31 -6.65
N TYR A 24 15.88 8.11 -6.93
CA TYR A 24 15.02 7.10 -6.33
C TYR A 24 14.56 6.15 -7.40
N SER A 25 14.66 4.86 -7.13
CA SER A 25 14.22 3.82 -8.07
C SER A 25 13.33 2.83 -7.36
N ALA A 26 12.21 2.46 -7.96
CA ALA A 26 11.27 1.47 -7.41
C ALA A 26 10.91 0.44 -8.48
N LEU A 27 11.20 -0.83 -8.22
CA LEU A 27 10.75 -1.97 -9.01
C LEU A 27 9.56 -2.59 -8.29
N ALA A 28 8.37 -2.27 -8.76
CA ALA A 28 7.13 -2.82 -8.23
C ALA A 28 6.69 -4.05 -9.03
N ILE A 29 6.21 -5.05 -8.31
CA ILE A 29 5.77 -6.35 -8.83
C ILE A 29 4.32 -6.52 -8.41
N LYS A 30 3.42 -6.77 -9.37
CA LYS A 30 1.98 -6.99 -9.13
C LYS A 30 1.76 -8.39 -8.53
N SER A 31 2.30 -8.60 -7.35
CA SER A 31 2.20 -9.83 -6.60
C SER A 31 2.37 -9.54 -5.11
N GLY A 32 1.38 -9.89 -4.33
CA GLY A 32 1.35 -9.73 -2.88
C GLY A 32 0.65 -10.92 -2.24
N THR A 33 0.18 -10.74 -1.00
CA THR A 33 -0.44 -11.85 -0.25
C THR A 33 -1.72 -12.36 -0.90
N ARG A 34 -2.40 -11.53 -1.70
CA ARG A 34 -3.56 -11.93 -2.48
C ARG A 34 -3.26 -13.05 -3.48
N ASN A 35 -2.03 -13.10 -4.01
CA ASN A 35 -1.59 -14.05 -5.02
C ASN A 35 -1.04 -15.37 -4.43
N GLU A 36 -1.03 -15.49 -3.11
CA GLU A 36 -0.51 -16.67 -2.43
C GLU A 36 -1.40 -17.91 -2.63
N PRO A 37 -0.82 -19.09 -2.83
CA PRO A 37 -1.56 -20.32 -2.62
C PRO A 37 -2.02 -20.41 -1.15
N GLU A 38 -3.25 -20.84 -0.90
CA GLU A 38 -3.82 -20.90 0.46
C GLU A 38 -2.95 -21.67 1.46
N ALA A 39 -2.32 -22.74 1.00
CA ALA A 39 -1.46 -23.57 1.83
C ALA A 39 -0.17 -22.86 2.31
N PHE A 40 0.25 -21.80 1.62
CA PHE A 40 1.51 -21.09 1.80
C PHE A 40 1.33 -19.61 2.18
N SER A 41 0.29 -19.29 2.98
CA SER A 41 0.10 -17.92 3.46
C SER A 41 1.36 -17.38 4.12
N GLY A 42 1.79 -16.16 3.75
CA GLY A 42 3.04 -15.53 4.14
C GLY A 42 4.20 -15.78 3.16
N ILE A 43 3.98 -16.50 2.03
CA ILE A 43 5.04 -16.78 1.07
C ILE A 43 5.50 -15.52 0.33
N ALA A 44 4.63 -14.54 0.11
CA ALA A 44 4.99 -13.27 -0.52
C ALA A 44 6.00 -12.50 0.35
N HIS A 45 5.70 -12.33 1.63
CA HIS A 45 6.57 -11.69 2.59
C HIS A 45 7.87 -12.47 2.83
N MET A 46 7.78 -13.80 2.97
CA MET A 46 8.97 -14.64 3.05
C MET A 46 9.84 -14.54 1.79
N THR A 47 9.23 -14.39 0.61
CA THR A 47 9.98 -14.15 -0.64
C THR A 47 10.75 -12.84 -0.56
N GLU A 48 10.14 -11.77 -0.09
CA GLU A 48 10.79 -10.46 0.11
C GLU A 48 12.04 -10.59 0.97
N HIS A 49 11.95 -11.19 2.17
CA HIS A 49 13.10 -11.44 3.05
C HIS A 49 14.21 -12.21 2.32
N MET A 50 13.82 -13.22 1.56
CA MET A 50 14.75 -14.10 0.89
C MET A 50 15.40 -13.50 -0.37
N LEU A 51 14.86 -12.40 -0.93
CA LEU A 51 15.52 -11.66 -2.03
C LEU A 51 16.91 -11.15 -1.61
N PHE A 52 17.10 -10.84 -0.33
CA PHE A 52 18.37 -10.32 0.21
C PHE A 52 19.34 -11.42 0.68
N LYS A 53 18.97 -12.69 0.59
CA LYS A 53 19.74 -13.83 1.14
C LYS A 53 20.61 -14.56 0.12
N GLY A 54 20.88 -13.95 -1.01
CA GLY A 54 21.80 -14.42 -2.04
C GLY A 54 21.20 -14.48 -3.42
N THR A 55 22.01 -14.09 -4.39
CA THR A 55 21.71 -14.22 -5.82
C THR A 55 22.70 -15.21 -6.46
N ALA A 56 22.51 -15.52 -7.73
CA ALA A 56 23.49 -16.31 -8.50
C ALA A 56 24.89 -15.64 -8.58
N ARG A 57 25.00 -14.35 -8.21
CA ARG A 57 26.24 -13.57 -8.33
C ARG A 57 26.78 -13.03 -7.03
N ARG A 58 25.94 -12.86 -6.01
CA ARG A 58 26.28 -12.17 -4.75
C ARG A 58 25.83 -12.92 -3.53
N THR A 59 26.68 -12.92 -2.52
CA THR A 59 26.34 -13.32 -1.15
C THR A 59 25.46 -12.26 -0.49
N PRO A 60 24.76 -12.57 0.61
CA PRO A 60 23.97 -11.58 1.37
C PRO A 60 24.76 -10.34 1.73
N GLN A 61 26.00 -10.49 2.22
CA GLN A 61 26.89 -9.37 2.57
C GLN A 61 27.23 -8.49 1.37
N GLN A 62 27.44 -9.09 0.18
CA GLN A 62 27.71 -8.33 -1.04
C GLN A 62 26.48 -7.59 -1.56
N ILE A 63 25.27 -8.12 -1.30
CA ILE A 63 24.00 -7.45 -1.61
C ILE A 63 23.87 -6.20 -0.73
N SER A 64 23.93 -6.35 0.58
CA SER A 64 23.85 -5.24 1.54
C SER A 64 24.88 -4.15 1.24
N ASN A 65 26.14 -4.52 1.11
CA ASN A 65 27.22 -3.57 0.86
C ASN A 65 27.11 -2.83 -0.50
N ARG A 66 26.33 -3.36 -1.45
CA ARG A 66 26.34 -2.87 -2.84
C ARG A 66 25.95 -1.41 -2.98
N LEU A 67 24.94 -0.96 -2.23
CA LEU A 67 24.51 0.44 -2.20
C LEU A 67 24.96 1.17 -0.95
N GLU A 68 25.03 0.48 0.20
CA GLU A 68 25.48 1.09 1.46
C GLU A 68 26.88 1.70 1.35
N MET A 69 27.83 1.02 0.69
CA MET A 69 29.18 1.55 0.45
C MET A 69 29.19 2.81 -0.45
N LEU A 70 28.10 3.10 -1.14
CA LEU A 70 27.90 4.30 -1.95
C LEU A 70 27.12 5.38 -1.18
N GLY A 71 26.79 5.12 0.11
CA GLY A 71 25.92 5.98 0.91
C GLY A 71 24.45 5.91 0.48
N GLY A 72 24.06 4.86 -0.22
CA GLY A 72 22.70 4.62 -0.68
C GLY A 72 21.93 3.65 0.22
N GLU A 73 20.64 3.55 0.00
CA GLU A 73 19.71 2.68 0.70
C GLU A 73 19.05 1.71 -0.25
N LEU A 74 18.77 0.50 0.25
CA LEU A 74 18.04 -0.56 -0.42
C LEU A 74 16.99 -1.11 0.54
N ASN A 75 15.73 -1.07 0.13
CA ASN A 75 14.60 -1.53 0.94
C ASN A 75 13.59 -2.30 0.10
N ALA A 76 12.67 -2.99 0.77
CA ALA A 76 11.52 -3.62 0.15
C ALA A 76 10.31 -3.59 1.08
N TYR A 77 9.13 -3.80 0.53
CA TYR A 77 7.93 -4.10 1.30
C TYR A 77 6.99 -5.01 0.52
N THR A 78 6.18 -5.75 1.26
CA THR A 78 5.08 -6.58 0.73
C THR A 78 3.74 -6.05 1.21
N ALA A 79 2.81 -5.91 0.29
CA ALA A 79 1.43 -5.53 0.56
C ALA A 79 0.46 -6.63 0.09
N LYS A 80 -0.85 -6.35 0.13
CA LYS A 80 -1.86 -7.33 -0.31
C LYS A 80 -1.77 -7.65 -1.82
N GLU A 81 -1.44 -6.67 -2.67
CA GLU A 81 -1.45 -6.82 -4.13
C GLU A 81 -0.11 -6.51 -4.81
N GLU A 82 0.92 -6.13 -4.05
CA GLU A 82 2.21 -5.76 -4.59
C GLU A 82 3.37 -6.10 -3.66
N THR A 83 4.52 -6.40 -4.25
CA THR A 83 5.84 -6.42 -3.59
C THR A 83 6.70 -5.38 -4.30
N VAL A 84 7.40 -4.54 -3.54
CA VAL A 84 8.19 -3.46 -4.12
C VAL A 84 9.61 -3.49 -3.56
N LEU A 85 10.59 -3.49 -4.45
CA LEU A 85 11.99 -3.25 -4.16
C LEU A 85 12.31 -1.80 -4.51
N TYR A 86 12.96 -1.06 -3.62
CA TYR A 86 13.27 0.34 -3.91
C TYR A 86 14.64 0.75 -3.36
N SER A 87 15.18 1.81 -3.93
CA SER A 87 16.52 2.29 -3.60
C SER A 87 16.62 3.78 -3.69
N THR A 88 17.48 4.33 -2.83
CA THR A 88 17.85 5.75 -2.79
C THR A 88 19.37 5.86 -2.93
N VAL A 89 19.86 6.56 -3.95
CA VAL A 89 21.29 6.69 -4.24
C VAL A 89 21.61 8.09 -4.79
N LEU A 90 22.89 8.45 -4.89
CA LEU A 90 23.29 9.59 -5.71
C LEU A 90 22.98 9.31 -7.19
N ARG A 91 22.65 10.36 -7.95
CA ARG A 91 22.22 10.24 -9.35
C ARG A 91 23.20 9.48 -10.26
N GLU A 92 24.50 9.60 -10.02
CA GLU A 92 25.54 8.90 -10.77
C GLU A 92 25.51 7.38 -10.57
N ASP A 93 24.96 6.92 -9.44
CA ASP A 93 24.86 5.52 -9.08
C ASP A 93 23.51 4.88 -9.45
N THR A 94 22.59 5.63 -10.08
CA THR A 94 21.26 5.13 -10.49
C THR A 94 21.34 3.83 -11.27
N ALA A 95 22.31 3.70 -12.19
CA ALA A 95 22.44 2.47 -12.99
C ALA A 95 22.84 1.26 -12.13
N LYS A 96 23.66 1.46 -11.09
CA LYS A 96 24.04 0.39 -10.15
C LYS A 96 22.86 -0.03 -9.27
N ALA A 97 22.04 0.92 -8.85
CA ALA A 97 20.84 0.68 -8.06
C ALA A 97 19.79 -0.10 -8.88
N VAL A 98 19.45 0.36 -10.07
CA VAL A 98 18.52 -0.34 -10.97
C VAL A 98 19.02 -1.74 -11.31
N ASP A 99 20.32 -1.90 -11.61
CA ASP A 99 20.93 -3.22 -11.84
C ASP A 99 20.73 -4.17 -10.65
N LEU A 100 20.89 -3.67 -9.42
CA LEU A 100 20.70 -4.48 -8.22
C LEU A 100 19.23 -4.86 -8.01
N LEU A 101 18.28 -3.93 -8.20
CA LEU A 101 16.84 -4.25 -8.08
C LEU A 101 16.44 -5.38 -9.03
N PHE A 102 16.91 -5.33 -10.28
CA PHE A 102 16.67 -6.42 -11.25
C PHE A 102 17.40 -7.72 -10.87
N GLU A 103 18.64 -7.64 -10.40
CA GLU A 103 19.35 -8.82 -9.93
C GLU A 103 18.60 -9.54 -8.83
N LEU A 104 18.09 -8.82 -7.82
CA LEU A 104 17.30 -9.38 -6.74
C LEU A 104 16.00 -10.02 -7.26
N ALA A 105 15.29 -9.35 -8.14
CA ALA A 105 14.03 -9.86 -8.66
C ALA A 105 14.19 -11.12 -9.54
N PHE A 106 15.28 -11.21 -10.34
CA PHE A 106 15.40 -12.24 -11.36
C PHE A 106 16.45 -13.33 -11.10
N THR A 107 17.35 -13.12 -10.11
CA THR A 107 18.47 -14.07 -9.89
C THR A 107 18.67 -14.51 -8.46
N SER A 108 17.74 -14.17 -7.54
CA SER A 108 17.76 -14.69 -6.16
C SER A 108 17.62 -16.20 -6.14
N THR A 109 18.36 -16.86 -5.24
CA THR A 109 18.53 -18.32 -5.25
C THR A 109 17.76 -19.05 -4.16
N TYR A 110 17.25 -18.33 -3.16
CA TYR A 110 16.41 -18.86 -2.07
C TYR A 110 17.04 -20.05 -1.33
N PRO A 111 18.29 -19.95 -0.79
CA PRO A 111 18.97 -21.08 -0.18
C PRO A 111 18.19 -21.60 1.04
N GLN A 112 17.96 -22.91 1.14
CA GLN A 112 17.18 -23.52 2.24
C GLN A 112 17.75 -23.18 3.62
N LYS A 113 19.08 -23.17 3.76
CA LYS A 113 19.75 -22.81 5.02
C LYS A 113 19.43 -21.38 5.48
N GLU A 114 19.36 -20.42 4.56
CA GLU A 114 19.01 -19.03 4.88
C GLU A 114 17.51 -18.92 5.14
N LEU A 115 16.66 -19.63 4.40
CA LEU A 115 15.22 -19.71 4.63
C LEU A 115 14.89 -20.23 6.04
N ASP A 116 15.63 -21.24 6.53
CA ASP A 116 15.41 -21.78 7.87
C ASP A 116 15.73 -20.77 8.98
N LYS A 117 16.72 -19.88 8.75
CA LYS A 117 17.01 -18.76 9.65
C LYS A 117 15.94 -17.68 9.56
N GLU A 118 15.58 -17.25 8.33
CA GLU A 118 14.58 -16.19 8.13
C GLU A 118 13.20 -16.60 8.62
N ARG A 119 12.87 -17.88 8.57
CA ARG A 119 11.62 -18.38 9.17
C ARG A 119 11.52 -18.05 10.66
N CYS A 120 12.63 -18.14 11.41
CA CYS A 120 12.66 -17.73 12.80
C CYS A 120 12.45 -16.23 12.94
N VAL A 121 13.12 -15.43 12.11
CA VAL A 121 12.98 -13.96 12.10
C VAL A 121 11.52 -13.55 11.83
N VAL A 122 10.87 -14.11 10.81
CA VAL A 122 9.47 -13.79 10.48
C VAL A 122 8.51 -14.28 11.58
N ILE A 123 8.80 -15.42 12.24
CA ILE A 123 8.00 -15.87 13.40
C ILE A 123 8.14 -14.89 14.57
N ASP A 124 9.34 -14.38 14.82
CA ASP A 124 9.57 -13.36 15.87
C ASP A 124 8.86 -12.04 15.50
N GLU A 125 8.85 -11.66 14.23
CA GLU A 125 8.09 -10.51 13.73
C GLU A 125 6.58 -10.69 13.93
N ILE A 126 6.03 -11.87 13.62
CA ILE A 126 4.62 -12.20 13.94
C ILE A 126 4.33 -12.03 15.44
N ASN A 127 5.25 -12.46 16.30
CA ASN A 127 5.05 -12.34 17.75
C ASN A 127 5.15 -10.88 18.20
N MET A 128 6.13 -10.13 17.72
CA MET A 128 6.27 -8.69 17.97
C MET A 128 5.03 -7.91 17.52
N TYR A 129 4.50 -8.25 16.34
CA TYR A 129 3.26 -7.65 15.83
C TYR A 129 2.05 -7.97 16.73
N LYS A 130 1.94 -9.21 17.26
CA LYS A 130 0.88 -9.59 18.21
C LYS A 130 0.95 -8.81 19.52
N ASP A 131 2.14 -8.35 19.92
CA ASP A 131 2.35 -7.55 21.11
C ASP A 131 2.00 -6.06 20.91
N SER A 132 1.62 -5.67 19.67
CA SER A 132 1.14 -4.33 19.31
C SER A 132 -0.36 -4.34 18.97
N PRO A 133 -1.26 -4.22 19.95
CA PRO A 133 -2.71 -4.25 19.71
C PRO A 133 -3.20 -3.16 18.76
N SER A 134 -2.54 -2.01 18.74
CA SER A 134 -2.84 -0.89 17.82
C SER A 134 -2.56 -1.19 16.36
N GLU A 135 -1.65 -2.13 16.07
CA GLU A 135 -1.36 -2.59 14.71
C GLU A 135 -2.17 -3.83 14.35
N CYS A 136 -2.21 -4.81 15.25
CA CYS A 136 -2.96 -6.05 15.06
C CYS A 136 -4.44 -5.85 14.76
N ILE A 137 -5.05 -4.79 15.30
CA ILE A 137 -6.48 -4.55 15.15
C ILE A 137 -6.86 -4.29 13.67
N PHE A 138 -5.97 -3.66 12.89
CA PHE A 138 -6.21 -3.42 11.46
C PHE A 138 -6.24 -4.73 10.67
N GLU A 139 -5.28 -5.62 10.90
CA GLU A 139 -5.22 -6.90 10.21
C GLU A 139 -6.41 -7.80 10.58
N GLU A 140 -6.78 -7.88 11.89
CA GLU A 140 -7.94 -8.65 12.32
C GLU A 140 -9.26 -8.07 11.78
N PHE A 141 -9.37 -6.74 11.70
CA PHE A 141 -10.54 -6.09 11.11
C PHE A 141 -10.64 -6.41 9.60
N GLU A 142 -9.55 -6.24 8.84
CA GLU A 142 -9.52 -6.57 7.41
C GLU A 142 -9.77 -8.05 7.15
N ARG A 143 -9.25 -8.93 8.00
CA ARG A 143 -9.52 -10.36 7.93
C ARG A 143 -11.03 -10.65 8.01
N MET A 144 -11.72 -10.05 9.00
CA MET A 144 -13.16 -10.23 9.17
C MET A 144 -13.98 -9.54 8.06
N LEU A 145 -13.48 -8.41 7.57
CA LEU A 145 -14.15 -7.62 6.53
C LEU A 145 -14.13 -8.31 5.17
N PHE A 146 -13.02 -8.95 4.83
CA PHE A 146 -12.80 -9.49 3.50
C PHE A 146 -12.98 -11.01 3.39
N GLU A 147 -13.17 -11.75 4.49
CA GLU A 147 -13.40 -13.19 4.42
C GLU A 147 -14.66 -13.52 3.60
N PRO A 148 -14.64 -14.47 2.64
CA PRO A 148 -13.58 -15.44 2.35
C PRO A 148 -12.57 -15.00 1.27
N SER A 149 -12.52 -13.74 0.88
CA SER A 149 -11.58 -13.25 -0.13
C SER A 149 -10.10 -13.46 0.28
N PRO A 150 -9.19 -13.70 -0.68
CA PRO A 150 -7.75 -13.69 -0.40
C PRO A 150 -7.21 -12.41 0.26
N LEU A 151 -7.92 -11.28 0.14
CA LEU A 151 -7.58 -10.04 0.85
C LEU A 151 -7.63 -10.19 2.39
N ALA A 152 -8.36 -11.19 2.90
CA ALA A 152 -8.41 -11.49 4.34
C ALA A 152 -7.11 -12.10 4.90
N ARG A 153 -6.19 -12.55 4.04
CA ARG A 153 -4.96 -13.23 4.48
C ARG A 153 -4.00 -12.27 5.15
N PRO A 154 -3.36 -12.67 6.27
CA PRO A 154 -2.34 -11.85 6.93
C PRO A 154 -1.09 -11.70 6.05
N ILE A 155 -0.44 -10.54 6.09
CA ILE A 155 0.76 -10.29 5.28
C ILE A 155 1.91 -11.20 5.72
N LEU A 156 2.13 -11.32 7.02
CA LEU A 156 3.19 -12.16 7.58
C LEU A 156 2.89 -13.66 7.52
N GLY A 157 1.66 -14.04 7.14
CA GLY A 157 1.20 -15.42 7.24
C GLY A 157 0.99 -15.88 8.68
N THR A 158 1.16 -17.17 8.92
CA THR A 158 1.02 -17.77 10.24
C THR A 158 2.22 -18.66 10.53
N THR A 159 2.55 -18.88 11.81
CA THR A 159 3.60 -19.84 12.22
C THR A 159 3.39 -21.23 11.61
N LYS A 160 2.12 -21.63 11.40
CA LYS A 160 1.78 -22.93 10.80
C LYS A 160 2.04 -22.95 9.29
N SER A 161 1.68 -21.89 8.57
CA SER A 161 1.89 -21.81 7.12
C SER A 161 3.38 -21.64 6.79
N LEU A 162 4.11 -20.79 7.53
CA LEU A 162 5.55 -20.57 7.33
C LEU A 162 6.39 -21.84 7.44
N LYS A 163 6.02 -22.78 8.33
CA LYS A 163 6.70 -24.07 8.46
C LYS A 163 6.58 -24.96 7.21
N LYS A 164 5.63 -24.71 6.33
CA LYS A 164 5.42 -25.45 5.09
C LYS A 164 6.20 -24.88 3.91
N ILE A 165 6.67 -23.64 4.02
CA ILE A 165 7.38 -22.95 2.95
C ILE A 165 8.81 -23.49 2.90
N ASP A 166 9.21 -24.01 1.74
CA ASP A 166 10.57 -24.43 1.43
C ASP A 166 11.11 -23.66 0.21
N SER A 167 12.37 -23.90 -0.12
CA SER A 167 13.02 -23.23 -1.25
C SER A 167 12.30 -23.51 -2.59
N ALA A 168 11.75 -24.69 -2.78
CA ALA A 168 11.02 -25.05 -3.99
C ALA A 168 9.70 -24.29 -4.12
N ALA A 169 8.97 -24.11 -3.01
CA ALA A 169 7.76 -23.32 -2.96
C ALA A 169 8.03 -21.86 -3.30
N LEU A 170 9.10 -21.24 -2.74
CA LEU A 170 9.52 -19.87 -3.06
C LEU A 170 9.87 -19.73 -4.54
N GLN A 171 10.67 -20.65 -5.09
CA GLN A 171 11.03 -20.63 -6.51
C GLN A 171 9.80 -20.78 -7.42
N SER A 172 8.81 -21.60 -7.05
CA SER A 172 7.57 -21.72 -7.80
C SER A 172 6.76 -20.42 -7.75
N TYR A 173 6.59 -19.86 -6.55
CA TYR A 173 5.88 -18.59 -6.36
C TYR A 173 6.49 -17.45 -7.18
N VAL A 174 7.82 -17.31 -7.14
CA VAL A 174 8.53 -16.28 -7.92
C VAL A 174 8.38 -16.50 -9.42
N ARG A 175 8.56 -17.73 -9.90
CA ARG A 175 8.43 -18.06 -11.34
C ARG A 175 7.02 -17.74 -11.87
N GLU A 176 5.99 -17.92 -11.04
CA GLU A 176 4.60 -17.67 -11.43
C GLU A 176 4.23 -16.20 -11.39
N ASN A 177 4.80 -15.44 -10.47
CA ASN A 177 4.38 -14.08 -10.14
C ASN A 177 5.35 -12.99 -10.61
N PHE A 178 6.68 -13.23 -10.58
CA PHE A 178 7.69 -12.23 -10.92
C PHE A 178 7.94 -12.21 -12.43
N ARG A 179 6.89 -11.92 -13.19
CA ARG A 179 6.94 -11.84 -14.65
C ARG A 179 7.13 -10.40 -15.10
N PRO A 180 7.95 -10.12 -16.13
CA PRO A 180 8.19 -8.77 -16.62
C PRO A 180 6.92 -7.96 -16.88
N GLU A 181 5.88 -8.56 -17.47
CA GLU A 181 4.59 -7.90 -17.73
C GLU A 181 3.80 -7.53 -16.48
N ASN A 182 4.15 -8.11 -15.33
CA ASN A 182 3.61 -7.78 -14.02
C ASN A 182 4.48 -6.79 -13.23
N MET A 183 5.47 -6.15 -13.90
CA MET A 183 6.43 -5.29 -13.22
C MET A 183 6.46 -3.88 -13.81
N CYS A 184 6.78 -2.92 -12.95
CA CYS A 184 7.10 -1.56 -13.34
C CYS A 184 8.38 -1.10 -12.65
N ILE A 185 9.33 -0.57 -13.43
CA ILE A 185 10.46 0.20 -12.90
C ILE A 185 10.16 1.69 -13.01
N ALA A 186 10.09 2.38 -11.88
CA ALA A 186 9.94 3.82 -11.80
C ALA A 186 11.24 4.46 -11.32
N ILE A 187 11.64 5.58 -11.93
CA ILE A 187 12.84 6.33 -11.57
C ILE A 187 12.49 7.80 -11.40
N VAL A 188 12.91 8.39 -10.30
CA VAL A 188 12.84 9.84 -10.04
C VAL A 188 14.26 10.37 -9.80
N GLY A 189 14.71 11.33 -10.60
CA GLY A 189 16.07 11.83 -10.46
C GLY A 189 16.48 12.90 -11.47
N ASN A 190 17.66 13.46 -11.29
CA ASN A 190 18.20 14.48 -12.18
C ASN A 190 18.89 13.83 -13.41
N LEU A 191 18.09 13.17 -14.23
CA LEU A 191 18.49 12.52 -15.46
C LEU A 191 17.68 13.09 -16.64
N THR A 192 18.14 12.84 -17.86
CA THR A 192 17.27 13.00 -19.03
C THR A 192 16.39 11.77 -19.20
N PRO A 193 15.19 11.90 -19.79
CA PRO A 193 14.31 10.74 -20.06
C PRO A 193 15.03 9.63 -20.82
N GLN A 194 15.83 9.99 -21.83
CA GLN A 194 16.59 9.04 -22.64
C GLN A 194 17.65 8.30 -21.82
N ARG A 195 18.30 8.99 -20.86
CA ARG A 195 19.28 8.34 -19.99
C ARG A 195 18.62 7.39 -19.00
N ALA A 196 17.51 7.77 -18.39
CA ALA A 196 16.74 6.92 -17.48
C ALA A 196 16.19 5.68 -18.20
N GLU A 197 15.62 5.84 -19.40
CA GLU A 197 15.15 4.74 -20.23
C GLU A 197 16.30 3.79 -20.62
N LYS A 198 17.46 4.34 -21.02
CA LYS A 198 18.65 3.53 -21.33
C LYS A 198 19.12 2.68 -20.13
N ILE A 199 19.10 3.24 -18.93
CA ILE A 199 19.45 2.51 -17.69
C ILE A 199 18.48 1.33 -17.49
N ALA A 200 17.17 1.56 -17.60
CA ALA A 200 16.16 0.50 -17.48
C ALA A 200 16.33 -0.57 -18.58
N LEU A 201 16.53 -0.17 -19.85
CA LEU A 201 16.76 -1.09 -20.96
C LEU A 201 18.02 -1.94 -20.77
N GLN A 202 19.09 -1.40 -20.21
CA GLN A 202 20.31 -2.16 -19.92
C GLN A 202 20.06 -3.26 -18.88
N ALA A 203 19.24 -2.97 -17.86
CA ALA A 203 18.83 -3.98 -16.88
C ALA A 203 17.93 -5.04 -17.53
N VAL A 204 16.93 -4.62 -18.31
CA VAL A 204 16.06 -5.55 -19.07
C VAL A 204 16.91 -6.49 -19.94
N ALA A 205 17.81 -5.97 -20.75
CA ALA A 205 18.64 -6.76 -21.64
C ALA A 205 19.59 -7.73 -20.90
N LYS A 206 19.92 -7.44 -19.65
CA LYS A 206 20.81 -8.27 -18.83
C LYS A 206 20.11 -9.42 -18.14
N TYR A 207 18.87 -9.21 -17.69
CA TYR A 207 18.17 -10.12 -16.78
C TYR A 207 16.96 -10.83 -17.42
N ILE A 208 16.43 -10.31 -18.52
CA ILE A 208 15.28 -10.89 -19.21
C ILE A 208 15.74 -11.43 -20.56
N PRO A 209 15.42 -12.71 -20.91
CA PRO A 209 15.79 -13.28 -22.19
C PRO A 209 15.26 -12.46 -23.38
N ALA A 210 16.07 -12.32 -24.42
CA ALA A 210 15.70 -11.51 -25.59
C ALA A 210 14.48 -12.07 -26.35
N ASP A 211 14.24 -13.36 -26.25
CA ASP A 211 13.11 -14.09 -26.83
C ASP A 211 11.91 -14.24 -25.88
N TYR A 212 11.95 -13.59 -24.72
CA TYR A 212 10.85 -13.62 -23.77
C TYR A 212 9.56 -13.07 -24.40
N GLN A 213 8.49 -13.85 -24.31
CA GLN A 213 7.17 -13.47 -24.79
C GLN A 213 6.27 -13.18 -23.60
N PRO A 214 5.81 -11.93 -23.39
CA PRO A 214 4.91 -11.60 -22.31
C PRO A 214 3.55 -12.28 -22.51
N ALA A 215 2.94 -12.72 -21.41
CA ALA A 215 1.56 -13.16 -21.44
C ALA A 215 0.64 -11.97 -21.79
N PRO A 216 -0.52 -12.22 -22.43
CA PRO A 216 -1.51 -11.17 -22.64
C PRO A 216 -1.87 -10.49 -21.32
N ALA A 217 -1.97 -9.16 -21.34
CA ALA A 217 -2.39 -8.41 -20.17
C ALA A 217 -3.75 -8.92 -19.69
N ALA A 218 -3.84 -9.25 -18.40
CA ALA A 218 -5.13 -9.60 -17.79
C ALA A 218 -6.11 -8.44 -17.98
N ALA A 219 -7.36 -8.73 -18.30
CA ALA A 219 -8.40 -7.72 -18.36
C ALA A 219 -8.46 -6.98 -17.02
N ARG A 220 -8.60 -5.65 -17.07
CA ARG A 220 -8.86 -4.88 -15.86
C ARG A 220 -10.17 -5.36 -15.26
N PRO A 221 -10.22 -5.60 -13.94
CA PRO A 221 -11.50 -5.83 -13.30
C PRO A 221 -12.44 -4.64 -13.59
N GLU A 222 -13.67 -4.91 -13.94
CA GLU A 222 -14.69 -3.86 -13.94
C GLU A 222 -14.80 -3.30 -12.54
N ALA A 223 -15.15 -2.00 -12.43
CA ALA A 223 -15.44 -1.39 -11.14
C ALA A 223 -16.54 -2.22 -10.47
N ALA A 224 -16.16 -3.04 -9.51
CA ALA A 224 -17.12 -3.86 -8.80
C ALA A 224 -18.14 -2.95 -8.11
N SER A 225 -19.41 -3.35 -8.11
CA SER A 225 -20.40 -2.74 -7.23
C SER A 225 -19.85 -2.77 -5.81
N LEU A 226 -20.16 -1.73 -5.01
CA LEU A 226 -19.72 -1.65 -3.63
C LEU A 226 -20.02 -2.97 -2.91
N ALA A 227 -18.98 -3.76 -2.60
CA ALA A 227 -19.13 -5.07 -2.02
C ALA A 227 -19.89 -4.97 -0.69
N THR A 228 -20.80 -5.90 -0.44
CA THR A 228 -21.46 -6.04 0.85
C THR A 228 -20.72 -7.10 1.66
N SER A 229 -20.23 -6.71 2.83
CA SER A 229 -19.73 -7.64 3.83
C SER A 229 -20.76 -7.76 4.96
N PRO A 230 -20.96 -8.93 5.55
CA PRO A 230 -21.78 -9.05 6.74
C PRO A 230 -21.27 -8.11 7.83
N ARG A 231 -22.18 -7.29 8.38
CA ARG A 231 -21.86 -6.43 9.52
C ARG A 231 -21.49 -7.27 10.73
N PHE A 232 -20.44 -6.89 11.43
CA PHE A 232 -20.05 -7.51 12.69
C PHE A 232 -19.82 -6.46 13.79
N GLN A 233 -20.05 -6.89 15.04
CA GLN A 233 -19.63 -6.19 16.23
C GLN A 233 -18.91 -7.21 17.12
N LYS A 234 -17.61 -6.98 17.36
CA LYS A 234 -16.78 -7.94 18.08
C LYS A 234 -15.89 -7.23 19.08
N GLU A 235 -15.81 -7.82 20.25
CA GLU A 235 -14.86 -7.45 21.30
C GLU A 235 -13.88 -8.60 21.51
N VAL A 236 -12.60 -8.27 21.61
CA VAL A 236 -11.53 -9.24 21.85
C VAL A 236 -10.71 -8.78 23.06
N ALA A 237 -10.60 -9.65 24.05
CA ALA A 237 -9.75 -9.37 25.22
C ALA A 237 -8.27 -9.42 24.82
N LYS A 238 -7.55 -8.34 25.12
CA LYS A 238 -6.11 -8.21 24.93
C LYS A 238 -5.47 -7.70 26.24
N LYS A 239 -4.21 -8.07 26.46
CA LYS A 239 -3.45 -7.54 27.61
C LYS A 239 -2.87 -6.16 27.25
N ASN A 240 -3.70 -5.14 27.24
CA ASN A 240 -3.29 -3.77 26.95
C ASN A 240 -3.96 -2.78 27.90
N HIS A 241 -3.31 -1.66 28.15
CA HIS A 241 -3.85 -0.58 28.98
C HIS A 241 -4.84 0.30 28.23
N GLN A 242 -4.66 0.45 26.93
CA GLN A 242 -5.51 1.25 26.06
C GLN A 242 -6.46 0.36 25.26
N ILE A 243 -7.68 0.82 25.10
CA ILE A 243 -8.63 0.22 24.17
C ILE A 243 -8.33 0.73 22.76
N ASN A 244 -8.24 -0.20 21.82
CA ASN A 244 -8.15 0.11 20.41
C ASN A 244 -9.48 -0.25 19.75
N CYS A 245 -10.03 0.63 18.96
CA CYS A 245 -11.30 0.44 18.27
C CYS A 245 -11.17 0.78 16.79
N ILE A 246 -11.74 -0.05 15.95
CA ILE A 246 -11.98 0.24 14.52
C ILE A 246 -13.48 0.18 14.25
N ILE A 247 -13.99 1.22 13.59
CA ILE A 247 -15.31 1.28 12.97
C ILE A 247 -15.08 1.40 11.47
N GLY A 248 -15.63 0.49 10.66
CA GLY A 248 -15.33 0.51 9.23
C GLY A 248 -16.23 -0.38 8.39
N THR A 249 -15.99 -0.35 7.10
CA THR A 249 -16.77 -1.08 6.08
C THR A 249 -15.95 -1.30 4.82
N THR A 250 -16.49 -2.13 3.92
CA THR A 250 -15.98 -2.23 2.54
C THR A 250 -16.23 -0.92 1.78
N ALA A 251 -15.32 -0.60 0.87
CA ALA A 251 -15.31 0.65 0.12
C ALA A 251 -15.02 0.42 -1.37
N PHE A 252 -14.85 1.50 -2.11
CA PHE A 252 -14.61 1.49 -3.54
C PHE A 252 -13.25 0.89 -3.92
N SER A 253 -13.20 0.24 -5.07
CA SER A 253 -11.96 -0.25 -5.68
C SER A 253 -11.15 0.89 -6.33
N TYR A 254 -9.95 0.58 -6.83
CA TYR A 254 -9.13 1.51 -7.62
C TYR A 254 -9.87 2.08 -8.84
N TYR A 255 -10.80 1.32 -9.42
CA TYR A 255 -11.43 1.67 -10.69
C TYR A 255 -12.76 2.42 -10.54
N ASP A 256 -13.27 2.56 -9.31
CA ASP A 256 -14.50 3.33 -9.07
C ASP A 256 -14.24 4.83 -9.30
N PRO A 257 -15.02 5.51 -10.14
CA PRO A 257 -14.86 6.94 -10.42
C PRO A 257 -15.04 7.82 -9.18
N ARG A 258 -15.82 7.37 -8.18
CA ARG A 258 -16.12 8.10 -6.94
C ARG A 258 -15.00 8.03 -5.89
N ARG A 259 -13.92 7.29 -6.17
CA ARG A 259 -12.82 7.11 -5.23
C ARG A 259 -12.19 8.44 -4.76
N MET A 260 -12.19 9.48 -5.60
CA MET A 260 -11.62 10.78 -5.23
C MET A 260 -12.46 11.49 -4.19
N ASP A 261 -13.79 11.39 -4.28
CA ASP A 261 -14.71 11.88 -3.25
C ASP A 261 -14.46 11.17 -1.92
N LEU A 262 -14.25 9.85 -1.94
CA LEU A 262 -14.00 9.08 -0.73
C LEU A 262 -12.62 9.39 -0.11
N ILE A 263 -11.58 9.65 -0.91
CA ILE A 263 -10.29 10.14 -0.44
C ILE A 263 -10.46 11.50 0.29
N LEU A 264 -11.22 12.43 -0.32
CA LEU A 264 -11.51 13.72 0.32
C LEU A 264 -12.31 13.55 1.60
N LEU A 265 -13.28 12.63 1.62
CA LEU A 265 -14.11 12.33 2.78
C LEU A 265 -13.27 11.77 3.94
N ALA A 266 -12.37 10.80 3.67
CA ALA A 266 -11.46 10.25 4.67
C ALA A 266 -10.56 11.33 5.26
N ASN A 267 -9.96 12.16 4.40
CA ASN A 267 -9.09 13.26 4.83
C ASN A 267 -9.83 14.31 5.69
N LEU A 268 -11.06 14.66 5.31
CA LEU A 268 -11.91 15.57 6.07
C LEU A 268 -12.30 14.99 7.43
N LEU A 269 -12.64 13.70 7.47
CA LEU A 269 -13.17 13.04 8.66
C LEU A 269 -12.08 12.80 9.70
N GLY A 270 -10.97 12.17 9.32
CA GLY A 270 -9.89 11.79 10.24
C GLY A 270 -8.49 11.83 9.63
N GLY A 271 -8.25 12.66 8.59
CA GLY A 271 -6.92 12.82 8.02
C GLY A 271 -5.89 13.39 9.00
N PRO A 272 -4.61 13.50 8.59
CA PRO A 272 -3.48 13.77 9.48
C PRO A 272 -3.49 15.16 10.15
N GLY A 273 -4.36 16.07 9.68
CA GLY A 273 -4.47 17.40 10.26
C GLY A 273 -5.24 17.40 11.58
N ALA A 274 -4.74 18.10 12.60
CA ALA A 274 -5.44 18.29 13.87
C ALA A 274 -6.82 18.96 13.71
N ASN A 275 -7.07 19.61 12.58
CA ASN A 275 -8.35 20.23 12.21
C ASN A 275 -9.35 19.25 11.57
N SER A 276 -8.99 17.97 11.34
CA SER A 276 -9.95 16.98 10.88
C SER A 276 -11.10 16.82 11.90
N ARG A 277 -12.30 16.47 11.40
CA ARG A 277 -13.53 16.53 12.22
C ARG A 277 -13.47 15.66 13.46
N LEU A 278 -12.98 14.44 13.33
CA LEU A 278 -12.85 13.52 14.46
C LEU A 278 -11.77 13.98 15.46
N ASN A 279 -10.61 14.46 14.96
CA ASN A 279 -9.60 15.05 15.83
C ASN A 279 -10.17 16.20 16.65
N GLN A 280 -10.86 17.15 16.00
CA GLN A 280 -11.49 18.28 16.67
C GLN A 280 -12.52 17.84 17.70
N ARG A 281 -13.29 16.80 17.39
CA ARG A 281 -14.40 16.38 18.25
C ARG A 281 -13.97 15.48 19.39
N LEU A 282 -13.12 14.48 19.16
CA LEU A 282 -12.75 13.49 20.17
C LEU A 282 -11.51 13.89 20.96
N ARG A 283 -10.51 14.49 20.28
CA ARG A 283 -9.24 14.84 20.90
C ARG A 283 -9.24 16.27 21.44
N GLU A 284 -9.39 17.27 20.58
CA GLU A 284 -9.20 18.67 20.95
C GLU A 284 -10.28 19.19 21.93
N LYS A 285 -11.57 18.88 21.66
CA LYS A 285 -12.68 19.39 22.46
C LYS A 285 -13.00 18.53 23.70
N ASN A 286 -12.78 17.23 23.63
CA ASN A 286 -13.22 16.31 24.66
C ASN A 286 -12.08 15.53 25.34
N ALA A 287 -10.84 15.58 24.81
CA ALA A 287 -9.66 14.90 25.35
C ALA A 287 -9.87 13.38 25.61
N LEU A 288 -10.64 12.70 24.73
CA LEU A 288 -11.06 11.31 24.93
C LEU A 288 -10.08 10.31 24.29
N VAL A 289 -9.31 10.72 23.28
CA VAL A 289 -8.46 9.83 22.48
C VAL A 289 -7.04 10.37 22.37
N TYR A 290 -6.07 9.47 22.31
CA TYR A 290 -4.66 9.80 22.02
C TYR A 290 -4.37 9.81 20.53
N ALA A 291 -4.96 8.86 19.80
CA ALA A 291 -4.85 8.74 18.36
C ALA A 291 -6.24 8.55 17.77
N ILE A 292 -6.44 9.13 16.60
CA ILE A 292 -7.61 8.95 15.77
C ILE A 292 -7.22 9.16 14.31
N ASP A 293 -7.68 8.27 13.46
CA ASP A 293 -7.42 8.29 12.03
C ASP A 293 -8.65 7.82 11.25
N ALA A 294 -8.81 8.31 10.03
CA ALA A 294 -9.74 7.75 9.07
C ALA A 294 -9.01 7.52 7.74
N SER A 295 -8.99 6.28 7.31
CA SER A 295 -8.26 5.83 6.14
C SER A 295 -9.15 5.15 5.11
N PHE A 296 -8.78 5.28 3.85
CA PHE A 296 -9.39 4.58 2.72
C PHE A 296 -8.32 3.84 1.94
N THR A 297 -8.34 2.52 2.05
CA THR A 297 -7.45 1.62 1.31
C THR A 297 -8.18 1.05 0.11
N GLN A 298 -7.50 1.03 -1.05
CA GLN A 298 -8.05 0.57 -2.31
C GLN A 298 -7.35 -0.70 -2.77
N PHE A 299 -8.13 -1.61 -3.36
CA PHE A 299 -7.67 -2.83 -4.02
C PHE A 299 -8.26 -2.92 -5.43
N ALA A 300 -7.86 -3.92 -6.21
CA ALA A 300 -8.28 -4.07 -7.60
C ALA A 300 -9.81 -4.20 -7.76
N ASP A 301 -10.48 -4.88 -6.85
CA ASP A 301 -11.93 -5.18 -6.91
C ASP A 301 -12.69 -4.79 -5.64
N ALA A 302 -12.01 -4.23 -4.65
CA ALA A 302 -12.60 -3.84 -3.37
C ALA A 302 -11.86 -2.63 -2.77
N GLY A 303 -12.29 -2.20 -1.61
CA GLY A 303 -11.59 -1.26 -0.73
C GLY A 303 -12.08 -1.40 0.70
N SER A 304 -11.39 -0.77 1.64
CA SER A 304 -11.80 -0.61 3.03
C SER A 304 -11.81 0.85 3.43
N PHE A 305 -12.82 1.27 4.18
CA PHE A 305 -12.86 2.55 4.87
C PHE A 305 -12.88 2.29 6.36
N LEU A 306 -11.85 2.75 7.06
CA LEU A 306 -11.62 2.46 8.47
C LEU A 306 -11.50 3.77 9.25
N ILE A 307 -12.14 3.80 10.42
CA ILE A 307 -11.96 4.83 11.45
C ILE A 307 -11.37 4.13 12.65
N TYR A 308 -10.13 4.46 12.98
CA TYR A 308 -9.42 3.93 14.14
C TYR A 308 -9.35 4.99 15.25
N PHE A 309 -9.48 4.56 16.50
CA PHE A 309 -9.11 5.39 17.65
C PHE A 309 -8.58 4.55 18.81
N GLY A 310 -7.66 5.18 19.58
CA GLY A 310 -7.14 4.65 20.85
C GLY A 310 -7.62 5.51 22.03
N CYS A 311 -8.22 4.90 23.04
CA CYS A 311 -8.76 5.61 24.20
C CYS A 311 -8.63 4.81 25.49
N GLU A 312 -8.94 5.43 26.64
CA GLU A 312 -9.11 4.75 27.91
C GLU A 312 -10.45 4.00 27.99
N LYS A 313 -10.50 2.91 28.74
CA LYS A 313 -11.66 2.03 28.86
C LYS A 313 -12.98 2.75 29.18
N PRO A 314 -13.06 3.72 30.12
CA PRO A 314 -14.31 4.43 30.42
C PRO A 314 -14.86 5.26 29.24
N ASN A 315 -14.02 5.60 28.27
CA ASN A 315 -14.34 6.53 27.19
C ASN A 315 -14.84 5.85 25.90
N VAL A 316 -14.75 4.53 25.81
CA VAL A 316 -15.01 3.76 24.55
C VAL A 316 -16.41 4.05 23.99
N GLU A 317 -17.46 3.85 24.79
CA GLU A 317 -18.85 4.03 24.33
C GLU A 317 -19.12 5.46 23.89
N ARG A 318 -18.55 6.43 24.61
CA ARG A 318 -18.68 7.84 24.24
C ARG A 318 -17.95 8.14 22.93
N CYS A 319 -16.75 7.58 22.72
CA CYS A 319 -16.02 7.73 21.46
C CYS A 319 -16.80 7.13 20.28
N ILE A 320 -17.33 5.91 20.43
CA ILE A 320 -18.17 5.26 19.41
C ILE A 320 -19.37 6.14 19.06
N THR A 321 -20.09 6.62 20.06
CA THR A 321 -21.25 7.52 19.87
C THR A 321 -20.85 8.77 19.09
N LEU A 322 -19.76 9.45 19.48
CA LEU A 322 -19.30 10.67 18.81
C LEU A 322 -18.84 10.43 17.37
N VAL A 323 -18.23 9.27 17.08
CA VAL A 323 -17.88 8.86 15.70
C VAL A 323 -19.16 8.68 14.88
N HIS A 324 -20.13 7.91 15.36
CA HIS A 324 -21.41 7.70 14.64
C HIS A 324 -22.17 9.00 14.40
N GLU A 325 -22.21 9.91 15.38
CA GLU A 325 -22.83 11.22 15.20
C GLU A 325 -22.12 12.07 14.13
N GLU A 326 -20.79 12.03 14.05
CA GLU A 326 -20.04 12.79 13.03
C GLU A 326 -20.24 12.21 11.63
N VAL A 327 -20.26 10.89 11.54
CA VAL A 327 -20.58 10.16 10.29
C VAL A 327 -22.02 10.46 9.86
N ALA A 328 -23.00 10.43 10.78
CA ALA A 328 -24.40 10.76 10.49
C ALA A 328 -24.55 12.18 9.94
N ARG A 329 -23.85 13.17 10.50
CA ARG A 329 -23.88 14.56 10.00
C ARG A 329 -23.42 14.66 8.55
N LEU A 330 -22.40 13.89 8.14
CA LEU A 330 -21.92 13.89 6.76
C LEU A 330 -22.89 13.21 5.79
N ARG A 331 -23.68 12.25 6.25
CA ARG A 331 -24.73 11.59 5.47
C ARG A 331 -25.99 12.45 5.34
N GLU A 332 -26.38 13.15 6.40
CA GLU A 332 -27.64 13.87 6.49
C GLU A 332 -27.58 15.24 5.82
N LYS A 333 -26.44 15.92 5.91
CA LYS A 333 -26.30 17.29 5.41
C LYS A 333 -25.10 17.45 4.52
N PRO A 334 -25.27 18.02 3.31
CA PRO A 334 -24.13 18.35 2.46
C PRO A 334 -23.25 19.40 3.15
N LEU A 335 -21.98 19.42 2.79
CA LEU A 335 -21.08 20.50 3.24
C LEU A 335 -21.51 21.83 2.65
N THR A 336 -21.25 22.91 3.38
CA THR A 336 -21.30 24.23 2.76
C THR A 336 -20.19 24.37 1.71
N GLU A 337 -20.40 25.18 0.67
CA GLU A 337 -19.40 25.47 -0.35
C GLU A 337 -18.06 25.96 0.25
N SER A 338 -18.13 26.76 1.32
CA SER A 338 -16.94 27.24 2.02
C SER A 338 -16.17 26.10 2.69
N ALA A 339 -16.86 25.17 3.38
CA ALA A 339 -16.26 24.04 4.05
C ALA A 339 -15.64 23.05 3.03
N LEU A 340 -16.34 22.77 1.94
CA LEU A 340 -15.82 21.92 0.86
C LEU A 340 -14.56 22.53 0.21
N ARG A 341 -14.58 23.84 -0.07
CA ARG A 341 -13.43 24.55 -0.64
C ARG A 341 -12.20 24.47 0.27
N ALA A 342 -12.41 24.63 1.59
CA ALA A 342 -11.34 24.49 2.58
C ALA A 342 -10.76 23.06 2.61
N ALA A 343 -11.62 22.03 2.60
CA ALA A 343 -11.21 20.63 2.57
C ALA A 343 -10.42 20.27 1.29
N LYS A 344 -10.88 20.72 0.12
CA LYS A 344 -10.15 20.55 -1.16
C LYS A 344 -8.79 21.22 -1.12
N LYS A 345 -8.71 22.47 -0.65
CA LYS A 345 -7.43 23.20 -0.53
C LYS A 345 -6.46 22.46 0.38
N GLN A 346 -6.94 21.93 1.51
CA GLN A 346 -6.12 21.18 2.44
C GLN A 346 -5.58 19.90 1.80
N LEU A 347 -6.43 19.08 1.16
CA LEU A 347 -6.02 17.86 0.49
C LEU A 347 -5.00 18.14 -0.62
N LEU A 348 -5.27 19.14 -1.48
CA LEU A 348 -4.34 19.53 -2.55
C LEU A 348 -2.99 20.00 -2.00
N GLY A 349 -2.99 20.74 -0.88
CA GLY A 349 -1.77 21.15 -0.21
C GLY A 349 -0.96 19.95 0.33
N GLN A 350 -1.62 19.02 0.98
CA GLN A 350 -1.00 17.79 1.50
C GLN A 350 -0.41 16.93 0.37
N LEU A 351 -1.15 16.77 -0.74
CA LEU A 351 -0.65 16.06 -1.92
C LEU A 351 0.57 16.74 -2.52
N ALA A 352 0.57 18.08 -2.60
CA ALA A 352 1.72 18.83 -3.11
C ALA A 352 2.95 18.65 -2.21
N VAL A 353 2.79 18.71 -0.89
CA VAL A 353 3.88 18.48 0.08
C VAL A 353 4.41 17.05 -0.03
N SER A 354 3.52 16.06 -0.09
CA SER A 354 3.90 14.65 -0.26
C SER A 354 4.64 14.41 -1.59
N SER A 355 4.20 15.10 -2.65
CA SER A 355 4.83 14.99 -3.98
C SER A 355 6.21 15.64 -4.10
N ASP A 356 6.72 16.31 -3.06
CA ASP A 356 8.11 16.80 -3.01
C ASP A 356 9.10 15.72 -2.55
N ASN A 357 8.60 14.63 -1.98
CA ASN A 357 9.39 13.47 -1.61
C ASN A 357 9.61 12.55 -2.83
N GLY A 358 10.86 12.45 -3.29
CA GLY A 358 11.20 11.70 -4.51
C GLY A 358 11.01 10.18 -4.37
N GLU A 359 11.18 9.61 -3.17
CA GLU A 359 10.90 8.20 -2.90
C GLU A 359 9.40 7.91 -3.01
N ALA A 360 8.58 8.69 -2.30
CA ALA A 360 7.13 8.58 -2.39
C ALA A 360 6.62 8.71 -3.84
N GLN A 361 7.24 9.60 -4.63
CA GLN A 361 6.93 9.72 -6.06
C GLN A 361 7.28 8.45 -6.85
N ALA A 362 8.46 7.86 -6.64
CA ALA A 362 8.88 6.65 -7.35
C ALA A 362 7.94 5.48 -7.03
N LEU A 363 7.62 5.28 -5.75
CA LEU A 363 6.68 4.26 -5.29
C LEU A 363 5.28 4.47 -5.88
N ALA A 364 4.74 5.69 -5.79
CA ALA A 364 3.41 6.02 -6.32
C ALA A 364 3.32 5.85 -7.85
N MET A 365 4.37 6.24 -8.59
CA MET A 365 4.44 6.06 -10.04
C MET A 365 4.48 4.58 -10.42
N ALA A 366 5.31 3.77 -9.75
CA ALA A 366 5.40 2.34 -10.02
C ALA A 366 4.05 1.65 -9.77
N LYS A 367 3.40 1.94 -8.64
CA LYS A 367 2.06 1.43 -8.33
C LYS A 367 1.01 1.89 -9.33
N SER A 368 1.00 3.17 -9.70
CA SER A 368 0.05 3.72 -10.68
C SER A 368 0.17 3.01 -12.04
N MET A 369 1.39 2.76 -12.50
CA MET A 369 1.62 1.99 -13.72
C MET A 369 1.05 0.57 -13.63
N LEU A 370 1.30 -0.15 -12.52
CA LEU A 370 0.79 -1.51 -12.34
C LEU A 370 -0.74 -1.59 -12.28
N VAL A 371 -1.37 -0.58 -11.65
CA VAL A 371 -2.83 -0.55 -11.46
C VAL A 371 -3.53 -0.01 -12.70
N PHE A 372 -3.08 1.14 -13.22
CA PHE A 372 -3.78 1.88 -14.27
C PHE A 372 -3.12 1.78 -15.65
N GLY A 373 -1.87 1.29 -15.74
CA GLY A 373 -1.07 1.32 -16.97
C GLY A 373 -0.59 2.73 -17.35
N GLU A 374 -0.82 3.71 -16.48
CA GLU A 374 -0.46 5.11 -16.67
C GLU A 374 -0.21 5.81 -15.31
N VAL A 375 0.50 6.90 -15.35
CA VAL A 375 0.63 7.79 -14.20
C VAL A 375 -0.22 9.03 -14.44
N MET A 376 -1.24 9.23 -13.60
CA MET A 376 -2.13 10.39 -13.70
C MET A 376 -1.33 11.69 -13.45
N PRO A 377 -1.38 12.68 -14.34
CA PRO A 377 -0.75 13.97 -14.13
C PRO A 377 -1.30 14.72 -12.90
N ASP A 378 -0.45 15.49 -12.23
CA ASP A 378 -0.84 16.23 -11.02
C ASP A 378 -2.03 17.20 -11.30
N GLU A 379 -2.08 17.80 -12.51
CA GLU A 379 -3.19 18.65 -12.95
C GLU A 379 -4.51 17.89 -13.07
N GLU A 380 -4.47 16.63 -13.53
CA GLU A 380 -5.68 15.81 -13.64
C GLU A 380 -6.18 15.39 -12.25
N VAL A 381 -5.27 15.06 -11.33
CA VAL A 381 -5.62 14.83 -9.91
C VAL A 381 -6.29 16.06 -9.32
N ARG A 382 -5.68 17.23 -9.52
CA ARG A 382 -6.26 18.51 -9.09
C ARG A 382 -7.64 18.72 -9.67
N ARG A 383 -7.80 18.58 -10.99
CA ARG A 383 -9.08 18.77 -11.69
C ARG A 383 -10.18 17.88 -11.12
N ARG A 384 -9.87 16.61 -10.84
CA ARG A 384 -10.83 15.65 -10.24
C ARG A 384 -11.22 16.05 -8.83
N ILE A 385 -10.29 16.50 -8.00
CA ILE A 385 -10.59 16.97 -6.65
C ILE A 385 -11.42 18.26 -6.72
N GLU A 386 -11.10 19.20 -7.61
CA GLU A 386 -11.85 20.44 -7.80
C GLU A 386 -13.27 20.20 -8.32
N ALA A 387 -13.51 19.12 -9.06
CA ALA A 387 -14.83 18.76 -9.57
C ALA A 387 -15.78 18.17 -8.51
N ILE A 388 -15.30 17.77 -7.34
CA ILE A 388 -16.14 17.22 -6.25
C ILE A 388 -17.15 18.29 -5.81
N THR A 389 -18.41 17.91 -5.62
CA THR A 389 -19.47 18.80 -5.14
C THR A 389 -19.92 18.41 -3.73
N PRO A 390 -20.62 19.30 -2.99
CA PRO A 390 -21.21 18.94 -1.72
C PRO A 390 -22.12 17.71 -1.81
N GLU A 391 -22.91 17.61 -2.90
CA GLU A 391 -23.86 16.54 -3.15
C GLU A 391 -23.14 15.21 -3.48
N SER A 392 -22.08 15.24 -4.32
CA SER A 392 -21.30 14.04 -4.65
C SER A 392 -20.61 13.49 -3.41
N LEU A 393 -20.04 14.35 -2.58
CA LEU A 393 -19.39 13.95 -1.32
C LEU A 393 -20.41 13.36 -0.32
N GLN A 394 -21.58 14.00 -0.19
CA GLN A 394 -22.67 13.48 0.64
C GLN A 394 -23.17 12.13 0.12
N LYS A 395 -23.34 11.98 -1.18
CA LYS A 395 -23.77 10.72 -1.79
C LYS A 395 -22.79 9.59 -1.48
N VAL A 396 -21.49 9.84 -1.56
CA VAL A 396 -20.44 8.87 -1.19
C VAL A 396 -20.51 8.54 0.31
N ALA A 397 -20.75 9.54 1.17
CA ALA A 397 -20.94 9.28 2.60
C ALA A 397 -22.18 8.41 2.86
N GLN A 398 -23.27 8.61 2.14
CA GLN A 398 -24.49 7.79 2.22
C GLN A 398 -24.25 6.35 1.75
N ASP A 399 -23.53 6.18 0.63
CA ASP A 399 -23.30 4.87 0.01
C ASP A 399 -22.32 4.01 0.83
N VAL A 400 -21.24 4.63 1.34
CA VAL A 400 -20.17 3.91 2.04
C VAL A 400 -20.39 3.85 3.54
N LEU A 401 -20.78 4.95 4.16
CA LEU A 401 -20.87 5.07 5.63
C LEU A 401 -22.31 4.88 6.15
N ALA A 402 -23.18 4.18 5.41
CA ALA A 402 -24.50 3.80 5.89
C ALA A 402 -24.37 2.97 7.19
N GLU A 403 -25.23 3.24 8.18
CA GLU A 403 -25.10 2.66 9.52
C GLU A 403 -25.15 1.13 9.52
N GLU A 404 -26.01 0.58 8.68
CA GLU A 404 -26.16 -0.87 8.47
C GLU A 404 -24.92 -1.55 7.86
N ARG A 405 -23.96 -0.78 7.35
CA ARG A 405 -22.71 -1.28 6.76
C ARG A 405 -21.54 -1.24 7.74
N LEU A 406 -21.62 -0.39 8.76
CA LEU A 406 -20.49 -0.16 9.66
C LEU A 406 -20.32 -1.30 10.64
N SER A 407 -19.19 -1.97 10.56
CA SER A 407 -18.72 -2.98 11.51
C SER A 407 -17.85 -2.35 12.58
N THR A 408 -17.81 -2.98 13.75
CA THR A 408 -17.01 -2.49 14.90
C THR A 408 -16.17 -3.63 15.47
N LEU A 409 -14.88 -3.38 15.67
CA LEU A 409 -13.96 -4.27 16.37
C LEU A 409 -13.31 -3.50 17.52
N ILE A 410 -13.33 -4.07 18.73
CA ILE A 410 -12.76 -3.49 19.93
C ILE A 410 -11.76 -4.48 20.54
N PHE A 411 -10.53 -4.05 20.75
CA PHE A 411 -9.51 -4.73 21.54
C PHE A 411 -9.50 -4.10 22.95
N LYS A 412 -9.94 -4.91 23.96
CA LYS A 412 -10.04 -4.50 25.37
C LYS A 412 -8.93 -5.05 26.22
#